data_25b57bb36e5bc291dc4d6acf73138905
#
_entry.id   25b57bb36e5bc291dc4d6acf73138905
#
_cell.length_a   1.000
_cell.length_b   1.000
_cell.length_c   1.000
_cell.angle_alpha   90.00
_cell.angle_beta   90.00
_cell.angle_gamma   90.00
#
_symmetry.space_group_name_H-M   'P 1'
#
loop_
_entity.id
_entity.type
_entity.pdbx_description
1 polymer ?
#
loop_
_entity_poly.entity_id
_entity_poly.type
_entity_poly.pdbx_seq_one_letter_code
_entity_poly.pdbx_strand_id
1 'polypeptide(L)'
;MDKLQEARKIINRVDLEMARLFEERMDAVKIVAEYKKEKGLPIDDFIREEEIIKCNSENIENDEYRSYYVNFLRNNIKISKDLQHRLLEGMTVAYSGVEGAFANIAARRIFPKARCVPYADFKAAYRAVEKGNCDCAILPIENSFNGDVGNVLDLAFFGSLYINGVYEAEIVQNLIGVKGATITDIRKVISHPQALSQCHDYIEMRGFAAEEARHTDTVVDVDSFFEKHHYKNEYPKK
;
A
#
# COMPACT_ATOMS: atom_id res chain seq x y z
N MET A 1 -14.42 -3.06 50.06
CA MET A 1 -14.33 -2.86 48.61
C MET A 1 -13.42 -3.94 48.03
N ASP A 2 -13.77 -4.52 46.90
CA ASP A 2 -12.96 -5.59 46.27
C ASP A 2 -11.64 -4.98 45.74
N LYS A 3 -10.50 -5.56 46.13
CA LYS A 3 -9.14 -5.11 45.71
C LYS A 3 -9.05 -4.96 44.16
N LEU A 4 -9.76 -5.80 43.42
CA LEU A 4 -9.84 -5.74 41.98
C LEU A 4 -10.51 -4.43 41.50
N GLN A 5 -11.57 -4.01 42.16
CA GLN A 5 -12.28 -2.77 41.81
C GLN A 5 -11.44 -1.52 42.12
N GLU A 6 -10.65 -1.55 43.20
CA GLU A 6 -9.72 -0.48 43.51
C GLU A 6 -8.60 -0.38 42.48
N ALA A 7 -7.98 -1.51 42.13
CA ALA A 7 -6.95 -1.56 41.08
C ALA A 7 -7.49 -1.03 39.72
N ARG A 8 -8.68 -1.42 39.33
CA ARG A 8 -9.33 -0.92 38.09
C ARG A 8 -9.58 0.60 38.11
N LYS A 9 -9.97 1.16 39.24
CA LYS A 9 -10.11 2.62 39.39
C LYS A 9 -8.79 3.36 39.18
N ILE A 10 -7.69 2.80 39.74
CA ILE A 10 -6.36 3.38 39.54
C ILE A 10 -5.96 3.32 38.07
N ILE A 11 -6.14 2.17 37.43
CA ILE A 11 -5.85 2.00 35.97
C ILE A 11 -6.63 3.01 35.15
N ASN A 12 -7.95 3.08 35.33
CA ASN A 12 -8.80 4.02 34.56
C ASN A 12 -8.38 5.48 34.74
N ARG A 13 -7.97 5.88 35.94
CA ARG A 13 -7.46 7.25 36.22
C ARG A 13 -6.15 7.50 35.45
N VAL A 14 -5.23 6.53 35.54
CA VAL A 14 -3.94 6.63 34.85
C VAL A 14 -4.14 6.68 33.32
N ASP A 15 -5.02 5.83 32.76
CA ASP A 15 -5.31 5.80 31.33
C ASP A 15 -5.89 7.15 30.83
N LEU A 16 -6.72 7.81 31.64
CA LEU A 16 -7.24 9.14 31.31
C LEU A 16 -6.12 10.20 31.27
N GLU A 17 -5.20 10.18 32.20
CA GLU A 17 -4.03 11.08 32.20
C GLU A 17 -3.10 10.78 31.01
N MET A 18 -2.87 9.49 30.74
CA MET A 18 -2.08 9.07 29.57
C MET A 18 -2.68 9.54 28.25
N ALA A 19 -4.01 9.47 28.10
CA ALA A 19 -4.70 9.96 26.90
C ALA A 19 -4.43 11.46 26.68
N ARG A 20 -4.56 12.28 27.72
CA ARG A 20 -4.27 13.72 27.64
C ARG A 20 -2.80 14.01 27.28
N LEU A 21 -1.88 13.32 27.93
CA LEU A 21 -0.43 13.48 27.68
C LEU A 21 -0.06 12.98 26.26
N PHE A 22 -0.75 11.95 25.78
CA PHE A 22 -0.58 11.47 24.41
C PHE A 22 -1.01 12.51 23.39
N GLU A 23 -2.17 13.17 23.56
CA GLU A 23 -2.61 14.25 22.68
C GLU A 23 -1.61 15.41 22.67
N GLU A 24 -1.15 15.87 23.84
CA GLU A 24 -0.15 16.91 23.96
C GLU A 24 1.16 16.55 23.24
N ARG A 25 1.59 15.30 23.39
CA ARG A 25 2.76 14.77 22.69
C ARG A 25 2.57 14.74 21.17
N MET A 26 1.38 14.33 20.67
CA MET A 26 1.08 14.32 19.26
C MET A 26 1.02 15.71 18.64
N ASP A 27 0.56 16.71 19.37
CA ASP A 27 0.60 18.10 18.92
C ASP A 27 2.03 18.61 18.79
N ALA A 28 2.91 18.27 19.72
CA ALA A 28 4.34 18.56 19.60
C ALA A 28 4.99 17.85 18.40
N VAL A 29 4.57 16.62 18.09
CA VAL A 29 5.02 15.88 16.89
C VAL A 29 4.64 16.58 15.58
N LYS A 30 3.47 17.22 15.50
CA LYS A 30 3.07 18.04 14.33
C LYS A 30 4.04 19.20 14.12
N ILE A 31 4.41 19.90 15.19
CA ILE A 31 5.38 21.01 15.13
C ILE A 31 6.75 20.52 14.63
N VAL A 32 7.20 19.35 15.13
CA VAL A 32 8.45 18.72 14.66
C VAL A 32 8.37 18.35 13.18
N ALA A 33 7.23 17.82 12.72
CA ALA A 33 7.02 17.49 11.31
C ALA A 33 7.13 18.75 10.43
N GLU A 34 6.45 19.83 10.78
CA GLU A 34 6.51 21.12 10.06
C GLU A 34 7.95 21.65 9.98
N TYR A 35 8.67 21.65 11.10
CA TYR A 35 10.07 22.08 11.12
C TYR A 35 10.98 21.21 10.23
N LYS A 36 10.82 19.88 10.30
CA LYS A 36 11.58 18.97 9.42
C LYS A 36 11.29 19.22 7.95
N LYS A 37 10.04 19.49 7.60
CA LYS A 37 9.62 19.87 6.23
C LYS A 37 10.31 21.14 5.75
N GLU A 38 10.27 22.19 6.57
CA GLU A 38 10.88 23.48 6.24
C GLU A 38 12.41 23.38 6.04
N LYS A 39 13.06 22.53 6.82
CA LYS A 39 14.53 22.34 6.79
C LYS A 39 14.99 21.21 5.89
N GLY A 40 14.09 20.47 5.26
CA GLY A 40 14.42 19.29 4.44
C GLY A 40 15.09 18.16 5.25
N LEU A 41 14.76 18.02 6.54
CA LEU A 41 15.35 17.01 7.43
C LEU A 41 14.60 15.69 7.31
N PRO A 42 15.29 14.52 7.45
CA PRO A 42 14.64 13.22 7.43
C PRO A 42 13.73 13.02 8.66
N ILE A 43 12.70 12.20 8.51
CA ILE A 43 11.81 11.83 9.61
C ILE A 43 12.55 10.93 10.60
N ASP A 44 13.30 9.94 10.08
CA ASP A 44 14.09 9.02 10.89
C ASP A 44 15.32 9.73 11.47
N ASP A 45 15.48 9.61 12.79
CA ASP A 45 16.61 10.12 13.56
C ASP A 45 16.97 9.10 14.64
N PHE A 46 17.69 8.07 14.24
CA PHE A 46 18.05 6.94 15.11
C PHE A 46 18.84 7.37 16.36
N ILE A 47 19.68 8.40 16.24
CA ILE A 47 20.48 8.90 17.36
C ILE A 47 19.53 9.48 18.40
N ARG A 48 18.61 10.33 17.97
CA ARG A 48 17.62 10.95 18.85
C ARG A 48 16.65 9.92 19.46
N GLU A 49 16.28 8.90 18.70
CA GLU A 49 15.40 7.82 19.19
C GLU A 49 16.04 7.06 20.35
N GLU A 50 17.31 6.67 20.21
CA GLU A 50 18.05 5.98 21.29
C GLU A 50 18.29 6.89 22.49
N GLU A 51 18.60 8.18 22.29
CA GLU A 51 18.69 9.14 23.40
C GLU A 51 17.38 9.23 24.19
N ILE A 52 16.23 9.33 23.50
CA ILE A 52 14.93 9.40 24.16
C ILE A 52 14.67 8.12 24.97
N ILE A 53 14.96 6.94 24.41
CA ILE A 53 14.77 5.67 25.09
C ILE A 53 15.63 5.61 26.33
N LYS A 54 16.93 5.94 26.21
CA LYS A 54 17.88 5.91 27.32
C LYS A 54 17.45 6.85 28.46
N CYS A 55 17.32 8.14 28.14
CA CYS A 55 16.99 9.15 29.15
C CYS A 55 15.66 8.89 29.87
N ASN A 56 14.63 8.45 29.10
CA ASN A 56 13.33 8.24 29.74
C ASN A 56 13.23 6.92 30.50
N SER A 57 13.94 5.86 30.06
CA SER A 57 13.94 4.59 30.78
C SER A 57 14.63 4.69 32.18
N GLU A 58 15.55 5.64 32.35
CA GLU A 58 16.21 5.93 33.62
C GLU A 58 15.25 6.53 34.69
N ASN A 59 14.11 7.11 34.26
CA ASN A 59 13.08 7.64 35.13
C ASN A 59 12.20 6.53 35.77
N ILE A 60 12.36 5.29 35.38
CA ILE A 60 11.64 4.15 35.97
C ILE A 60 12.42 3.61 37.16
N GLU A 61 11.86 3.83 38.33
CA GLU A 61 12.46 3.41 39.62
C GLU A 61 12.42 1.88 39.80
N ASN A 62 11.33 1.23 39.38
CA ASN A 62 11.19 -0.23 39.47
C ASN A 62 11.81 -0.91 38.26
N ASP A 63 12.93 -1.59 38.48
CA ASP A 63 13.68 -2.28 37.42
C ASP A 63 12.87 -3.35 36.68
N GLU A 64 11.90 -4.00 37.34
CA GLU A 64 10.99 -4.96 36.68
C GLU A 64 10.17 -4.32 35.55
N TYR A 65 9.83 -3.04 35.66
CA TYR A 65 8.99 -2.34 34.66
C TYR A 65 9.80 -1.69 33.55
N ARG A 66 11.12 -1.53 33.71
CA ARG A 66 11.97 -0.79 32.77
C ARG A 66 11.91 -1.36 31.36
N SER A 67 11.97 -2.69 31.19
CA SER A 67 11.92 -3.34 29.89
C SER A 67 10.56 -3.14 29.19
N TYR A 68 9.46 -3.18 29.94
CA TYR A 68 8.12 -2.91 29.42
C TYR A 68 7.96 -1.45 28.99
N TYR A 69 8.52 -0.53 29.77
CA TYR A 69 8.49 0.90 29.45
C TYR A 69 9.34 1.22 28.22
N VAL A 70 10.48 0.58 28.00
CA VAL A 70 11.27 0.71 26.78
C VAL A 70 10.44 0.28 25.55
N ASN A 71 9.71 -0.83 25.62
CA ASN A 71 8.82 -1.27 24.56
C ASN A 71 7.68 -0.27 24.31
N PHE A 72 7.11 0.30 25.35
CA PHE A 72 6.11 1.35 25.27
C PHE A 72 6.68 2.60 24.56
N LEU A 73 7.88 3.06 24.90
CA LEU A 73 8.55 4.19 24.26
C LEU A 73 8.81 3.94 22.78
N ARG A 74 9.30 2.76 22.41
CA ARG A 74 9.51 2.39 20.99
C ARG A 74 8.22 2.45 20.19
N ASN A 75 7.13 1.96 20.74
CA ASN A 75 5.82 2.05 20.09
C ASN A 75 5.36 3.50 19.96
N ASN A 76 5.53 4.33 20.97
CA ASN A 76 5.22 5.76 20.92
C ASN A 76 6.05 6.52 19.87
N ILE A 77 7.33 6.19 19.73
CA ILE A 77 8.20 6.76 18.70
C ILE A 77 7.70 6.34 17.32
N LYS A 78 7.36 5.07 17.13
CA LYS A 78 6.80 4.56 15.88
C LYS A 78 5.51 5.32 15.49
N ILE A 79 4.54 5.43 16.40
CA ILE A 79 3.28 6.17 16.17
C ILE A 79 3.57 7.62 15.77
N SER A 80 4.57 8.24 16.38
CA SER A 80 4.97 9.62 16.07
C SER A 80 5.58 9.77 14.69
N LYS A 81 6.38 8.79 14.25
CA LYS A 81 6.92 8.74 12.88
C LYS A 81 5.80 8.51 11.86
N ASP A 82 4.87 7.61 12.15
CA ASP A 82 3.73 7.34 11.28
C ASP A 82 2.88 8.61 11.08
N LEU A 83 2.65 9.41 12.14
CA LEU A 83 1.99 10.71 12.03
C LEU A 83 2.79 11.70 11.18
N GLN A 84 4.12 11.80 11.39
CA GLN A 84 4.99 12.68 10.59
C GLN A 84 4.96 12.27 9.11
N HIS A 85 5.09 10.98 8.77
CA HIS A 85 4.97 10.48 7.40
C HIS A 85 3.64 10.90 6.77
N ARG A 86 2.53 10.70 7.48
CA ARG A 86 1.20 11.11 7.00
C ARG A 86 1.10 12.61 6.73
N LEU A 87 1.65 13.44 7.61
CA LEU A 87 1.63 14.90 7.47
C LEU A 87 2.52 15.41 6.34
N LEU A 88 3.68 14.77 6.12
CA LEU A 88 4.68 15.22 5.16
C LEU A 88 4.49 14.60 3.77
N GLU A 89 4.17 13.32 3.71
CA GLU A 89 4.09 12.53 2.47
C GLU A 89 2.63 12.28 2.03
N GLY A 90 1.67 12.56 2.91
CA GLY A 90 0.26 12.27 2.68
C GLY A 90 -0.09 10.81 2.97
N MET A 91 -1.31 10.44 2.59
CA MET A 91 -1.82 9.08 2.73
C MET A 91 -1.04 8.09 1.87
N THR A 92 -0.77 6.90 2.41
CA THR A 92 -0.12 5.80 1.68
C THR A 92 -1.11 4.69 1.39
N VAL A 93 -1.14 4.24 0.14
CA VAL A 93 -2.09 3.24 -0.35
C VAL A 93 -1.33 2.05 -0.91
N ALA A 94 -1.49 0.88 -0.29
CA ALA A 94 -0.94 -0.38 -0.80
C ALA A 94 -1.78 -0.92 -1.96
N TYR A 95 -1.14 -1.47 -2.98
CA TYR A 95 -1.81 -2.20 -4.04
C TYR A 95 -0.95 -3.39 -4.49
N SER A 96 -1.59 -4.40 -5.06
CA SER A 96 -0.90 -5.55 -5.64
C SER A 96 -0.58 -5.34 -7.11
N GLY A 97 0.62 -5.70 -7.52
CA GLY A 97 1.10 -5.62 -8.90
C GLY A 97 2.06 -4.46 -9.13
N VAL A 98 2.20 -4.09 -10.40
CA VAL A 98 3.14 -3.05 -10.85
C VAL A 98 2.44 -1.71 -11.08
N GLU A 99 3.20 -0.65 -11.26
CA GLU A 99 2.67 0.64 -11.66
C GLU A 99 1.95 0.53 -13.02
N GLY A 100 0.75 1.15 -13.11
CA GLY A 100 -0.12 1.04 -14.27
C GLY A 100 -1.08 -0.17 -14.24
N ALA A 101 -0.94 -1.13 -13.33
CA ALA A 101 -1.93 -2.19 -13.13
C ALA A 101 -3.28 -1.61 -12.67
N PHE A 102 -4.37 -2.34 -12.89
CA PHE A 102 -5.73 -1.87 -12.54
C PHE A 102 -5.87 -1.47 -11.08
N ALA A 103 -5.23 -2.19 -10.15
CA ALA A 103 -5.22 -1.82 -8.74
C ALA A 103 -4.50 -0.49 -8.49
N ASN A 104 -3.41 -0.19 -9.23
CA ASN A 104 -2.73 1.10 -9.17
C ASN A 104 -3.61 2.22 -9.74
N ILE A 105 -4.26 1.99 -10.88
CA ILE A 105 -5.16 2.96 -11.50
C ILE A 105 -6.33 3.27 -10.56
N ALA A 106 -6.93 2.24 -9.94
CA ALA A 106 -7.99 2.41 -8.96
C ALA A 106 -7.49 3.19 -7.73
N ALA A 107 -6.32 2.84 -7.19
CA ALA A 107 -5.72 3.55 -6.05
C ALA A 107 -5.52 5.04 -6.34
N ARG A 108 -4.97 5.40 -7.49
CA ARG A 108 -4.76 6.80 -7.92
C ARG A 108 -6.07 7.55 -8.16
N ARG A 109 -7.10 6.86 -8.63
CA ARG A 109 -8.42 7.47 -8.89
C ARG A 109 -9.18 7.75 -7.61
N ILE A 110 -9.15 6.80 -6.66
CA ILE A 110 -9.81 6.95 -5.34
C ILE A 110 -9.05 7.94 -4.46
N PHE A 111 -7.70 7.88 -4.48
CA PHE A 111 -6.81 8.66 -3.63
C PHE A 111 -5.79 9.46 -4.46
N PRO A 112 -6.20 10.53 -5.17
CA PRO A 112 -5.35 11.23 -6.14
C PRO A 112 -4.08 11.86 -5.54
N LYS A 113 -4.08 12.12 -4.22
CA LYS A 113 -2.96 12.74 -3.50
C LYS A 113 -2.14 11.75 -2.67
N ALA A 114 -2.52 10.47 -2.69
CA ALA A 114 -1.84 9.45 -1.91
C ALA A 114 -0.58 8.93 -2.63
N ARG A 115 0.39 8.51 -1.84
CA ARG A 115 1.52 7.73 -2.32
C ARG A 115 1.11 6.27 -2.47
N CYS A 116 1.01 5.80 -3.71
CA CYS A 116 0.66 4.41 -4.01
C CYS A 116 1.92 3.54 -3.96
N VAL A 117 1.88 2.46 -3.15
CA VAL A 117 3.02 1.55 -2.90
C VAL A 117 2.70 0.17 -3.46
N PRO A 118 3.50 -0.36 -4.43
CA PRO A 118 3.31 -1.67 -5.01
C PRO A 118 3.74 -2.79 -4.07
N TYR A 119 3.00 -3.89 -4.08
CA TYR A 119 3.32 -5.13 -3.39
C TYR A 119 3.18 -6.32 -4.34
N ALA A 120 3.92 -7.39 -4.06
CA ALA A 120 4.01 -8.56 -4.94
C ALA A 120 2.67 -9.30 -5.11
N ASP A 121 1.85 -9.32 -4.06
CA ASP A 121 0.55 -10.01 -4.05
C ASP A 121 -0.45 -9.33 -3.10
N PHE A 122 -1.70 -9.80 -3.11
CA PHE A 122 -2.79 -9.29 -2.28
C PHE A 122 -2.50 -9.41 -0.78
N LYS A 123 -1.89 -10.54 -0.37
CA LYS A 123 -1.55 -10.79 1.02
C LYS A 123 -0.46 -9.87 1.54
N ALA A 124 0.53 -9.55 0.70
CA ALA A 124 1.59 -8.61 1.04
C ALA A 124 1.03 -7.18 1.18
N ALA A 125 0.15 -6.74 0.26
CA ALA A 125 -0.53 -5.45 0.36
C ALA A 125 -1.42 -5.36 1.61
N TYR A 126 -2.20 -6.40 1.91
CA TYR A 126 -3.02 -6.50 3.13
C TYR A 126 -2.16 -6.37 4.39
N ARG A 127 -1.09 -7.17 4.48
CA ARG A 127 -0.16 -7.15 5.63
C ARG A 127 0.57 -5.83 5.82
N ALA A 128 0.79 -5.07 4.76
CA ALA A 128 1.39 -3.76 4.87
C ALA A 128 0.51 -2.81 5.69
N VAL A 129 -0.81 -2.91 5.54
CA VAL A 129 -1.77 -2.14 6.35
C VAL A 129 -1.85 -2.68 7.78
N GLU A 130 -1.93 -4.00 7.97
CA GLU A 130 -1.91 -4.60 9.32
C GLU A 130 -0.69 -4.16 10.14
N LYS A 131 0.47 -4.01 9.49
CA LYS A 131 1.71 -3.58 10.13
C LYS A 131 1.85 -2.06 10.28
N GLY A 132 0.89 -1.29 9.75
CA GLY A 132 0.92 0.18 9.74
C GLY A 132 1.95 0.77 8.76
N ASN A 133 2.42 0.01 7.78
CA ASN A 133 3.31 0.51 6.72
C ASN A 133 2.55 1.29 5.63
N CYS A 134 1.25 1.05 5.50
CA CYS A 134 0.34 1.79 4.65
C CYS A 134 -0.96 2.07 5.40
N ASP A 135 -1.65 3.15 5.03
CA ASP A 135 -2.90 3.57 5.68
C ASP A 135 -4.10 2.74 5.23
N CYS A 136 -4.11 2.31 3.97
CA CYS A 136 -5.12 1.39 3.43
C CYS A 136 -4.55 0.57 2.26
N ALA A 137 -5.32 -0.41 1.80
CA ALA A 137 -5.01 -1.22 0.62
C ALA A 137 -6.18 -1.22 -0.37
N ILE A 138 -5.85 -1.24 -1.65
CA ILE A 138 -6.81 -1.50 -2.73
C ILE A 138 -6.63 -2.95 -3.18
N LEU A 139 -7.67 -3.74 -2.99
CA LEU A 139 -7.71 -5.16 -3.32
C LEU A 139 -8.96 -5.46 -4.16
N PRO A 140 -8.85 -6.24 -5.25
CA PRO A 140 -10.00 -6.63 -6.05
C PRO A 140 -10.79 -7.71 -5.30
N ILE A 141 -12.08 -7.49 -5.06
CA ILE A 141 -12.96 -8.49 -4.43
C ILE A 141 -13.71 -9.34 -5.44
N GLU A 142 -14.01 -8.77 -6.60
CA GLU A 142 -14.78 -9.43 -7.66
C GLU A 142 -14.32 -8.95 -9.03
N ASN A 143 -14.44 -9.82 -10.01
CA ASN A 143 -14.29 -9.52 -11.43
C ASN A 143 -15.50 -10.07 -12.16
N SER A 144 -16.18 -9.25 -12.95
CA SER A 144 -17.42 -9.62 -13.68
C SER A 144 -17.27 -10.81 -14.61
N PHE A 145 -16.04 -11.15 -15.03
CA PHE A 145 -15.76 -12.28 -15.91
C PHE A 145 -15.40 -13.56 -15.13
N ASN A 146 -14.55 -13.45 -14.10
CA ASN A 146 -14.03 -14.59 -13.33
C ASN A 146 -14.72 -14.77 -11.96
N GLY A 147 -15.66 -13.89 -11.60
CA GLY A 147 -16.34 -13.91 -10.29
C GLY A 147 -15.43 -13.47 -9.14
N ASP A 148 -15.67 -14.02 -7.99
CA ASP A 148 -15.03 -13.68 -6.73
C ASP A 148 -13.52 -13.96 -6.71
N VAL A 149 -12.76 -13.05 -6.10
CA VAL A 149 -11.33 -13.25 -5.83
C VAL A 149 -11.18 -13.92 -4.45
N GLY A 150 -11.28 -15.25 -4.40
CA GLY A 150 -11.34 -16.02 -3.17
C GLY A 150 -10.25 -15.68 -2.17
N ASN A 151 -9.00 -15.52 -2.61
CA ASN A 151 -7.88 -15.15 -1.73
C ASN A 151 -8.07 -13.79 -1.04
N VAL A 152 -8.77 -12.84 -1.68
CA VAL A 152 -9.06 -11.52 -1.09
C VAL A 152 -10.24 -11.61 -0.15
N LEU A 153 -11.26 -12.41 -0.48
CA LEU A 153 -12.37 -12.66 0.41
C LEU A 153 -11.90 -13.34 1.70
N ASP A 154 -11.00 -14.32 1.61
CA ASP A 154 -10.40 -14.96 2.80
C ASP A 154 -9.70 -13.94 3.71
N LEU A 155 -8.94 -13.00 3.12
CA LEU A 155 -8.30 -11.91 3.87
C LEU A 155 -9.33 -10.99 4.53
N ALA A 156 -10.44 -10.71 3.85
CA ALA A 156 -11.51 -9.86 4.39
C ALA A 156 -12.29 -10.55 5.53
N PHE A 157 -12.53 -11.87 5.42
CA PHE A 157 -13.31 -12.62 6.42
C PHE A 157 -12.50 -13.01 7.66
N PHE A 158 -11.24 -13.40 7.48
CA PHE A 158 -10.42 -13.95 8.56
C PHE A 158 -9.36 -12.98 9.07
N GLY A 159 -9.19 -11.85 8.42
CA GLY A 159 -8.19 -10.84 8.79
C GLY A 159 -8.72 -9.82 9.80
N SER A 160 -7.84 -8.90 10.19
CA SER A 160 -8.09 -7.89 11.22
C SER A 160 -8.51 -6.52 10.66
N LEU A 161 -8.46 -6.33 9.33
CA LEU A 161 -8.78 -5.05 8.70
C LEU A 161 -10.27 -4.96 8.33
N TYR A 162 -10.74 -3.72 8.17
CA TYR A 162 -12.12 -3.41 7.81
C TYR A 162 -12.21 -2.93 6.37
N ILE A 163 -13.31 -3.28 5.68
CA ILE A 163 -13.66 -2.71 4.39
C ILE A 163 -14.29 -1.33 4.63
N ASN A 164 -13.59 -0.27 4.21
CA ASN A 164 -14.03 1.11 4.40
C ASN A 164 -14.79 1.67 3.18
N GLY A 165 -14.75 0.99 2.06
CA GLY A 165 -15.46 1.39 0.84
C GLY A 165 -15.27 0.38 -0.27
N VAL A 166 -16.16 0.47 -1.26
CA VAL A 166 -16.14 -0.33 -2.49
C VAL A 166 -16.11 0.63 -3.67
N TYR A 167 -15.29 0.31 -4.66
CA TYR A 167 -15.16 1.07 -5.89
C TYR A 167 -15.32 0.13 -7.10
N GLU A 168 -16.26 0.46 -7.95
CA GLU A 168 -16.46 -0.24 -9.22
C GLU A 168 -15.58 0.39 -10.30
N ALA A 169 -14.63 -0.40 -10.81
CA ALA A 169 -13.71 0.02 -11.86
C ALA A 169 -14.12 -0.59 -13.19
N GLU A 170 -14.40 0.25 -14.17
CA GLU A 170 -14.56 -0.21 -15.54
C GLU A 170 -13.21 -0.66 -16.10
N ILE A 171 -13.13 -1.92 -16.53
CA ILE A 171 -11.94 -2.53 -17.13
C ILE A 171 -12.11 -2.57 -18.63
N VAL A 172 -11.41 -1.67 -19.33
CA VAL A 172 -11.37 -1.61 -20.77
C VAL A 172 -10.06 -2.19 -21.29
N GLN A 173 -10.14 -3.30 -22.01
CA GLN A 173 -8.95 -3.89 -22.63
C GLN A 173 -8.65 -3.16 -23.95
N ASN A 174 -7.38 -2.81 -24.16
CA ASN A 174 -6.93 -2.12 -25.37
C ASN A 174 -5.94 -3.00 -26.13
N LEU A 175 -6.13 -3.11 -27.44
CA LEU A 175 -5.15 -3.73 -28.31
C LEU A 175 -4.08 -2.71 -28.68
N ILE A 176 -2.84 -2.99 -28.29
CA ILE A 176 -1.71 -2.09 -28.48
C ILE A 176 -0.78 -2.70 -29.53
N GLY A 177 -0.34 -1.90 -30.47
CA GLY A 177 0.61 -2.28 -31.52
C GLY A 177 1.69 -1.22 -31.72
N VAL A 178 2.70 -1.54 -32.53
CA VAL A 178 3.74 -0.60 -32.88
C VAL A 178 3.17 0.59 -33.67
N LYS A 179 3.79 1.75 -33.53
CA LYS A 179 3.34 2.97 -34.20
C LYS A 179 3.26 2.78 -35.72
N GLY A 180 2.07 3.04 -36.25
CA GLY A 180 1.80 2.91 -37.70
C GLY A 180 1.27 1.54 -38.12
N ALA A 181 1.24 0.54 -37.20
CA ALA A 181 0.55 -0.73 -37.49
C ALA A 181 -0.96 -0.53 -37.58
N THR A 182 -1.56 -1.30 -38.46
CA THR A 182 -3.02 -1.41 -38.62
C THR A 182 -3.52 -2.74 -38.07
N ILE A 183 -4.81 -2.85 -37.84
CA ILE A 183 -5.42 -4.10 -37.34
C ILE A 183 -5.14 -5.30 -38.24
N THR A 184 -4.94 -5.09 -39.52
CA THR A 184 -4.67 -6.13 -40.51
C THR A 184 -3.23 -6.64 -40.49
N ASP A 185 -2.32 -5.90 -39.86
CA ASP A 185 -0.92 -6.30 -39.71
C ASP A 185 -0.70 -7.23 -38.50
N ILE A 186 -1.67 -7.26 -37.57
CA ILE A 186 -1.59 -8.04 -36.36
C ILE A 186 -1.81 -9.53 -36.66
N ARG A 187 -0.88 -10.37 -36.20
CA ARG A 187 -0.94 -11.84 -36.32
C ARG A 187 -1.07 -12.53 -34.99
N LYS A 188 -0.51 -11.92 -33.94
CA LYS A 188 -0.43 -12.50 -32.61
C LYS A 188 -0.73 -11.43 -31.56
N VAL A 189 -1.44 -11.83 -30.49
CA VAL A 189 -1.69 -11.03 -29.28
C VAL A 189 -0.97 -11.70 -28.12
N ILE A 190 -0.19 -10.92 -27.37
CA ILE A 190 0.57 -11.39 -26.22
C ILE A 190 0.04 -10.66 -24.99
N SER A 191 -0.44 -11.41 -23.98
CA SER A 191 -0.93 -10.82 -22.74
C SER A 191 -1.00 -11.86 -21.62
N HIS A 192 -1.40 -11.40 -20.42
CA HIS A 192 -1.69 -12.29 -19.30
C HIS A 192 -2.88 -13.21 -19.63
N PRO A 193 -2.89 -14.47 -19.17
CA PRO A 193 -3.97 -15.43 -19.44
C PRO A 193 -5.37 -14.87 -19.17
N GLN A 194 -5.53 -14.11 -18.09
CA GLN A 194 -6.81 -13.50 -17.72
C GLN A 194 -7.30 -12.48 -18.76
N ALA A 195 -6.42 -11.63 -19.29
CA ALA A 195 -6.78 -10.65 -20.32
C ALA A 195 -7.09 -11.33 -21.66
N LEU A 196 -6.31 -12.36 -22.03
CA LEU A 196 -6.58 -13.17 -23.21
C LEU A 196 -7.94 -13.87 -23.12
N SER A 197 -8.27 -14.43 -21.94
CA SER A 197 -9.57 -15.06 -21.68
C SER A 197 -10.73 -14.06 -21.80
N GLN A 198 -10.59 -12.87 -21.23
CA GLN A 198 -11.61 -11.80 -21.32
C GLN A 198 -11.82 -11.30 -22.74
N CYS A 199 -10.81 -11.38 -23.60
CA CYS A 199 -10.86 -10.95 -24.99
C CYS A 199 -10.98 -12.11 -25.99
N HIS A 200 -11.25 -13.33 -25.52
CA HIS A 200 -11.23 -14.55 -26.34
C HIS A 200 -12.04 -14.42 -27.64
N ASP A 201 -13.30 -14.03 -27.50
CA ASP A 201 -14.21 -13.94 -28.68
C ASP A 201 -13.70 -12.94 -29.72
N TYR A 202 -13.13 -11.83 -29.30
CA TYR A 202 -12.54 -10.83 -30.20
C TYR A 202 -11.28 -11.37 -30.87
N ILE A 203 -10.41 -12.05 -30.12
CA ILE A 203 -9.17 -12.66 -30.65
C ILE A 203 -9.51 -13.73 -31.68
N GLU A 204 -10.47 -14.59 -31.37
CA GLU A 204 -10.95 -15.65 -32.29
C GLU A 204 -11.62 -15.07 -33.56
N MET A 205 -12.53 -14.10 -33.39
CA MET A 205 -13.20 -13.43 -34.53
C MET A 205 -12.19 -12.77 -35.48
N ARG A 206 -11.04 -12.28 -34.95
CA ARG A 206 -9.97 -11.67 -35.78
C ARG A 206 -8.95 -12.67 -36.31
N GLY A 207 -8.98 -13.92 -35.85
CA GLY A 207 -8.02 -14.95 -36.23
C GLY A 207 -6.61 -14.69 -35.71
N PHE A 208 -6.46 -13.98 -34.60
CA PHE A 208 -5.17 -13.73 -33.99
C PHE A 208 -4.70 -14.96 -33.23
N ALA A 209 -3.39 -15.27 -33.29
CA ALA A 209 -2.79 -16.22 -32.38
C ALA A 209 -2.65 -15.58 -30.96
N ALA A 210 -2.94 -16.34 -29.91
CA ALA A 210 -2.74 -15.89 -28.54
C ALA A 210 -1.48 -16.50 -27.93
N GLU A 211 -0.71 -15.70 -27.22
CA GLU A 211 0.47 -16.13 -26.47
C GLU A 211 0.42 -15.57 -25.04
N GLU A 212 0.63 -16.43 -24.06
CA GLU A 212 0.58 -16.04 -22.67
C GLU A 212 1.88 -15.36 -22.21
N ALA A 213 1.75 -14.25 -21.49
CA ALA A 213 2.84 -13.56 -20.81
C ALA A 213 2.54 -13.46 -19.31
N ARG A 214 3.59 -13.40 -18.48
CA ARG A 214 3.45 -13.38 -17.00
C ARG A 214 2.80 -12.11 -16.45
N HIS A 215 2.76 -11.05 -17.21
CA HIS A 215 2.21 -9.76 -16.80
C HIS A 215 1.31 -9.22 -17.90
N THR A 216 0.15 -8.67 -17.50
CA THR A 216 -0.54 -7.64 -18.28
C THR A 216 0.29 -6.38 -18.05
N ASP A 217 1.36 -6.22 -18.80
CA ASP A 217 1.98 -4.90 -18.87
C ASP A 217 0.93 -4.01 -19.54
N THR A 218 0.30 -3.17 -18.74
CA THR A 218 -0.39 -2.00 -19.24
C THR A 218 0.75 -1.17 -19.84
N VAL A 219 0.99 -1.33 -21.14
CA VAL A 219 2.17 -0.78 -21.78
C VAL A 219 2.00 0.72 -21.80
N VAL A 220 2.56 1.37 -20.80
CA VAL A 220 2.72 2.82 -20.78
C VAL A 220 3.82 3.22 -21.77
N ASP A 221 4.73 2.30 -22.09
CA ASP A 221 5.82 2.50 -23.03
C ASP A 221 6.00 1.24 -23.89
N VAL A 222 5.48 1.29 -25.11
CA VAL A 222 5.52 0.21 -26.11
C VAL A 222 6.98 -0.12 -26.46
N ASP A 223 7.87 0.87 -26.54
CA ASP A 223 9.27 0.67 -26.88
C ASP A 223 10.00 -0.10 -25.79
N SER A 224 9.77 0.20 -24.50
CA SER A 224 10.37 -0.51 -23.38
C SER A 224 9.85 -1.96 -23.24
N PHE A 225 8.61 -2.22 -23.61
CA PHE A 225 8.05 -3.57 -23.65
C PHE A 225 8.78 -4.45 -24.67
N PHE A 226 8.99 -3.95 -25.89
CA PHE A 226 9.67 -4.70 -26.94
C PHE A 226 11.17 -4.90 -26.62
N GLU A 227 11.86 -3.93 -26.03
CA GLU A 227 13.24 -4.07 -25.57
C GLU A 227 13.36 -5.11 -24.45
N LYS A 228 12.48 -5.08 -23.45
CA LYS A 228 12.49 -5.99 -22.29
C LYS A 228 12.24 -7.46 -22.68
N HIS A 229 11.44 -7.70 -23.71
CA HIS A 229 11.07 -9.04 -24.18
C HIS A 229 11.88 -9.49 -25.39
N HIS A 230 12.98 -8.82 -25.75
CA HIS A 230 13.88 -9.15 -26.87
C HIS A 230 13.18 -9.20 -28.25
N TYR A 231 12.06 -8.53 -28.40
CA TYR A 231 11.48 -8.31 -29.73
C TYR A 231 12.26 -7.20 -30.43
N LYS A 232 13.02 -7.55 -31.44
CA LYS A 232 13.70 -6.55 -32.30
C LYS A 232 12.64 -5.69 -32.96
N ASN A 233 12.70 -4.38 -32.69
CA ASN A 233 11.89 -3.41 -33.41
C ASN A 233 12.49 -3.28 -34.83
N GLU A 234 11.96 -4.02 -35.79
CA GLU A 234 12.44 -4.02 -37.18
C GLU A 234 11.95 -2.81 -38.00
N TYR A 235 11.26 -1.89 -37.36
CA TYR A 235 10.77 -0.69 -38.01
C TYR A 235 11.83 0.45 -37.89
N PRO A 236 12.19 1.09 -39.02
CA PRO A 236 13.16 2.16 -39.02
C PRO A 236 12.64 3.34 -38.18
N LYS A 237 13.43 3.77 -37.20
CA LYS A 237 13.21 5.02 -36.50
C LYS A 237 13.22 6.16 -37.53
N LYS A 238 12.05 6.80 -37.76
CA LYS A 238 11.98 8.02 -38.54
C LYS A 238 12.18 9.21 -37.63
#